data_d3c538b8d73dead5cebbf73b92c4b9ea
#
_entry.id   d3c538b8d73dead5cebbf73b92c4b9ea
#
_cell.length_a   1.000
_cell.length_b   1.000
_cell.length_c   1.000
_cell.angle_alpha   90.00
_cell.angle_beta   90.00
_cell.angle_gamma   90.00
#
_symmetry.space_group_name_H-M   'P 1'
#
loop_
_entity.id
_entity.type
_entity.pdbx_description
1 polymer ?
#
loop_
_entity_poly.entity_id
_entity_poly.type
_entity_poly.pdbx_seq_one_letter_code
_entity_poly.pdbx_strand_id
1 'polypeptide(L)'
;MGTRPTLKDVAQKSGYALRTVKKVMSGDPNVRDSTKQAVLAAAESLNYTKNLAATALAKNQIQRVAVVYTAMTKAYFPEVAEGFRAAQEGYRDFGLHLEYHILEQPGDAPQKKLLESFLQRDDLAGVIMQPISATSLNPQINALAEAGIPVITFGADAPDSRRLCYAGPNAYKSGRIGGQILANYVGKKGKVYIVNRGGDHMQTRERSAGFMDRMREYYPEICTQELNLNDDKDLYYHAVQSVVTREPVVGLFCTDANTLIAGQVLHDLGRPDVALVGFDLSNDGISLMKDGYIRVIIEQKPESFSALATTLMFRYLAAREKPEEQNYTPLYILTSECLD
;
A
#
# COMPACT_ATOMS: atom_id res chain seq x y z
N MET A 1 -2.42 -33.61 21.43
CA MET A 1 -2.39 -32.19 21.03
C MET A 1 -2.04 -31.37 22.27
N GLY A 2 -0.86 -30.72 22.32
CA GLY A 2 -0.47 -29.88 23.46
C GLY A 2 -1.35 -28.64 23.55
N THR A 3 -1.83 -28.33 24.74
CA THR A 3 -2.59 -27.10 25.02
C THR A 3 -1.72 -25.87 24.75
N ARG A 4 -2.24 -24.90 24.02
CA ARG A 4 -1.54 -23.65 23.72
C ARG A 4 -1.23 -22.90 25.02
N PRO A 5 0.01 -22.43 25.24
CA PRO A 5 0.37 -21.68 26.45
C PRO A 5 -0.54 -20.48 26.70
N THR A 6 -0.88 -20.23 27.94
CA THR A 6 -1.76 -19.13 28.37
C THR A 6 -0.98 -18.09 29.21
N LEU A 7 -1.60 -16.91 29.46
CA LEU A 7 -1.03 -15.94 30.40
C LEU A 7 -0.85 -16.48 31.81
N LYS A 8 -1.62 -17.52 32.21
CA LYS A 8 -1.44 -18.18 33.50
C LYS A 8 -0.15 -18.99 33.52
N ASP A 9 0.19 -19.66 32.41
CA ASP A 9 1.43 -20.43 32.31
C ASP A 9 2.65 -19.50 32.30
N VAL A 10 2.54 -18.33 31.63
CA VAL A 10 3.59 -17.28 31.71
C VAL A 10 3.73 -16.75 33.14
N ALA A 11 2.65 -16.55 33.88
CA ALA A 11 2.66 -16.09 35.26
C ALA A 11 3.34 -17.13 36.15
N GLN A 12 2.99 -18.39 35.99
CA GLN A 12 3.63 -19.49 36.71
C GLN A 12 5.14 -19.61 36.43
N LYS A 13 5.51 -19.52 35.13
CA LYS A 13 6.90 -19.63 34.68
C LYS A 13 7.76 -18.45 35.10
N SER A 14 7.23 -17.24 35.08
CA SER A 14 7.95 -16.01 35.43
C SER A 14 7.99 -15.74 36.93
N GLY A 15 7.16 -16.41 37.72
CA GLY A 15 7.02 -16.15 39.15
C GLY A 15 6.28 -14.87 39.55
N TYR A 16 5.66 -14.19 38.56
CA TYR A 16 4.90 -12.96 38.81
C TYR A 16 3.39 -13.20 38.79
N ALA A 17 2.67 -12.38 39.56
CA ALA A 17 1.21 -12.43 39.57
C ALA A 17 0.63 -12.19 38.16
N LEU A 18 -0.48 -12.86 37.81
CA LEU A 18 -1.17 -12.73 36.51
C LEU A 18 -1.49 -11.27 36.14
N ARG A 19 -1.82 -10.42 37.14
CA ARG A 19 -2.05 -8.99 36.95
C ARG A 19 -0.78 -8.27 36.45
N THR A 20 0.37 -8.61 36.98
CA THR A 20 1.67 -8.06 36.58
C THR A 20 2.03 -8.53 35.17
N VAL A 21 1.85 -9.82 34.88
CA VAL A 21 2.05 -10.37 33.54
C VAL A 21 1.13 -9.68 32.50
N LYS A 22 -0.15 -9.47 32.82
CA LYS A 22 -1.06 -8.72 31.95
C LYS A 22 -0.57 -7.29 31.67
N LYS A 23 -0.07 -6.57 32.67
CA LYS A 23 0.50 -5.23 32.50
C LYS A 23 1.73 -5.24 31.59
N VAL A 24 2.68 -6.16 31.78
CA VAL A 24 3.84 -6.31 30.91
C VAL A 24 3.42 -6.60 29.48
N MET A 25 2.53 -7.58 29.27
CA MET A 25 2.06 -7.99 27.95
C MET A 25 1.18 -6.96 27.25
N SER A 26 0.67 -5.95 27.97
CA SER A 26 -0.05 -4.81 27.41
C SER A 26 0.85 -3.58 27.16
N GLY A 27 2.14 -3.65 27.51
CA GLY A 27 3.08 -2.54 27.32
C GLY A 27 2.91 -1.41 28.34
N ASP A 28 2.38 -1.68 29.56
CA ASP A 28 2.22 -0.65 30.60
C ASP A 28 3.59 -0.04 30.94
N PRO A 29 3.79 1.29 30.74
CA PRO A 29 5.08 1.95 30.99
C PRO A 29 5.49 1.90 32.46
N ASN A 30 4.54 1.76 33.38
CA ASN A 30 4.78 1.80 34.83
C ASN A 30 5.31 0.49 35.44
N VAL A 31 5.68 -0.49 34.60
CA VAL A 31 6.30 -1.74 35.08
C VAL A 31 7.82 -1.60 35.03
N ARG A 32 8.49 -2.02 36.09
CA ARG A 32 9.96 -2.01 36.18
C ARG A 32 10.60 -2.86 35.09
N ASP A 33 11.70 -2.41 34.50
CA ASP A 33 12.35 -3.08 33.37
C ASP A 33 12.81 -4.51 33.70
N SER A 34 13.32 -4.76 34.94
CA SER A 34 13.65 -6.11 35.36
C SER A 34 12.45 -7.07 35.36
N THR A 35 11.27 -6.57 35.75
CA THR A 35 10.01 -7.33 35.68
C THR A 35 9.58 -7.58 34.26
N LYS A 36 9.70 -6.56 33.36
CA LYS A 36 9.40 -6.71 31.93
C LYS A 36 10.26 -7.79 31.30
N GLN A 37 11.59 -7.74 31.54
CA GLN A 37 12.52 -8.72 30.99
C GLN A 37 12.20 -10.15 31.45
N ALA A 38 11.96 -10.35 32.75
CA ALA A 38 11.65 -11.68 33.29
C ALA A 38 10.35 -12.27 32.70
N VAL A 39 9.32 -11.46 32.58
CA VAL A 39 8.02 -11.89 32.00
C VAL A 39 8.15 -12.18 30.52
N LEU A 40 8.86 -11.33 29.74
CA LEU A 40 9.07 -11.53 28.31
C LEU A 40 9.93 -12.78 28.05
N ALA A 41 10.98 -13.01 28.80
CA ALA A 41 11.80 -14.24 28.72
C ALA A 41 10.98 -15.50 29.01
N ALA A 42 10.09 -15.45 30.01
CA ALA A 42 9.19 -16.56 30.31
C ALA A 42 8.18 -16.80 29.16
N ALA A 43 7.63 -15.76 28.59
CA ALA A 43 6.71 -15.85 27.45
C ALA A 43 7.41 -16.47 26.21
N GLU A 44 8.62 -16.02 25.91
CA GLU A 44 9.43 -16.57 24.83
C GLU A 44 9.77 -18.05 25.05
N SER A 45 10.23 -18.42 26.25
CA SER A 45 10.55 -19.81 26.56
C SER A 45 9.38 -20.79 26.46
N LEU A 46 8.15 -20.28 26.59
CA LEU A 46 6.91 -21.04 26.42
C LEU A 46 6.37 -20.97 24.98
N ASN A 47 7.03 -20.27 24.06
CA ASN A 47 6.47 -19.91 22.75
C ASN A 47 5.05 -19.30 22.89
N TYR A 48 4.84 -18.50 23.95
CA TYR A 48 3.55 -17.86 24.18
C TYR A 48 3.30 -16.78 23.11
N THR A 49 2.24 -16.94 22.35
CA THR A 49 1.73 -15.92 21.45
C THR A 49 0.42 -15.37 22.02
N LYS A 50 0.29 -14.04 22.07
CA LYS A 50 -0.92 -13.38 22.56
C LYS A 50 -2.12 -13.86 21.72
N ASN A 51 -3.16 -14.35 22.38
CA ASN A 51 -4.38 -14.71 21.71
C ASN A 51 -5.20 -13.44 21.45
N LEU A 52 -5.08 -12.89 20.23
CA LEU A 52 -5.76 -11.66 19.82
C LEU A 52 -7.28 -11.82 19.90
N ALA A 53 -7.78 -13.00 19.51
CA ALA A 53 -9.20 -13.32 19.57
C ALA A 53 -9.74 -13.27 21.01
N ALA A 54 -9.05 -13.94 21.95
CA ALA A 54 -9.45 -13.89 23.37
C ALA A 54 -9.34 -12.47 23.96
N THR A 55 -8.36 -11.67 23.49
CA THR A 55 -8.19 -10.29 23.96
C THR A 55 -9.31 -9.39 23.43
N ALA A 56 -9.69 -9.53 22.18
CA ALA A 56 -10.77 -8.77 21.55
C ALA A 56 -12.13 -9.13 22.17
N LEU A 57 -12.43 -10.43 22.31
CA LEU A 57 -13.64 -10.92 22.96
C LEU A 57 -13.78 -10.43 24.40
N ALA A 58 -12.67 -10.38 25.16
CA ALA A 58 -12.69 -9.89 26.53
C ALA A 58 -13.02 -8.39 26.66
N LYS A 59 -12.81 -7.59 25.60
CA LYS A 59 -13.18 -6.17 25.56
C LYS A 59 -14.68 -5.97 25.31
N ASN A 60 -15.34 -6.91 24.66
CA ASN A 60 -16.77 -6.89 24.29
C ASN A 60 -17.24 -5.53 23.73
N GLN A 61 -16.40 -4.87 22.94
CA GLN A 61 -16.65 -3.54 22.37
C GLN A 61 -16.55 -3.60 20.86
N ILE A 62 -17.50 -2.95 20.19
CA ILE A 62 -17.42 -2.73 18.74
C ILE A 62 -16.30 -1.72 18.49
N GLN A 63 -15.34 -2.12 17.67
CA GLN A 63 -14.23 -1.28 17.19
C GLN A 63 -14.62 -0.76 15.80
N ARG A 64 -15.21 0.44 15.74
CA ARG A 64 -15.60 1.07 14.49
C ARG A 64 -14.41 1.76 13.87
N VAL A 65 -14.07 1.40 12.64
CA VAL A 65 -12.93 1.95 11.88
C VAL A 65 -13.46 2.55 10.58
N ALA A 66 -13.20 3.83 10.38
CA ALA A 66 -13.53 4.49 9.12
C ALA A 66 -12.50 4.10 8.04
N VAL A 67 -12.99 3.72 6.86
CA VAL A 67 -12.18 3.45 5.67
C VAL A 67 -12.43 4.56 4.66
N VAL A 68 -11.39 5.34 4.34
CA VAL A 68 -11.49 6.52 3.48
C VAL A 68 -10.62 6.36 2.23
N TYR A 69 -11.22 6.42 1.07
CA TYR A 69 -10.51 6.45 -0.20
C TYR A 69 -11.34 7.10 -1.32
N THR A 70 -10.69 7.43 -2.43
CA THR A 70 -11.35 8.07 -3.58
C THR A 70 -11.52 7.06 -4.70
N ALA A 71 -12.71 7.04 -5.33
CA ALA A 71 -13.02 6.22 -6.51
C ALA A 71 -12.24 6.73 -7.74
N MET A 72 -11.05 6.17 -8.00
CA MET A 72 -10.19 6.66 -9.08
C MET A 72 -10.27 5.84 -10.37
N THR A 73 -10.38 4.53 -10.32
CA THR A 73 -10.48 3.66 -11.50
C THR A 73 -11.41 2.47 -11.26
N LYS A 74 -12.12 2.04 -12.32
CA LYS A 74 -13.05 0.90 -12.24
C LYS A 74 -12.36 -0.45 -11.98
N ALA A 75 -11.09 -0.60 -12.35
CA ALA A 75 -10.34 -1.85 -12.16
C ALA A 75 -9.77 -1.99 -10.74
N TYR A 76 -9.13 -0.96 -10.24
CA TYR A 76 -8.47 -0.93 -8.92
C TYR A 76 -9.44 -1.02 -7.73
N PHE A 77 -10.63 -0.47 -7.89
CA PHE A 77 -11.62 -0.30 -6.83
C PHE A 77 -12.21 -1.60 -6.28
N PRO A 78 -12.65 -2.55 -7.13
CA PRO A 78 -13.21 -3.81 -6.66
C PRO A 78 -12.19 -4.62 -5.84
N GLU A 79 -10.92 -4.61 -6.23
CA GLU A 79 -9.86 -5.34 -5.53
C GLU A 79 -9.57 -4.75 -4.15
N VAL A 80 -9.50 -3.41 -4.03
CA VAL A 80 -9.39 -2.74 -2.72
C VAL A 80 -10.55 -3.09 -1.81
N ALA A 81 -11.78 -3.04 -2.33
CA ALA A 81 -12.99 -3.36 -1.56
C ALA A 81 -13.02 -4.84 -1.12
N GLU A 82 -12.56 -5.75 -2.00
CA GLU A 82 -12.48 -7.18 -1.71
C GLU A 82 -11.52 -7.48 -0.55
N GLY A 83 -10.33 -6.86 -0.53
CA GLY A 83 -9.38 -7.04 0.56
C GLY A 83 -9.93 -6.55 1.91
N PHE A 84 -10.62 -5.41 1.91
CA PHE A 84 -11.30 -4.91 3.12
C PHE A 84 -12.40 -5.85 3.56
N ARG A 85 -13.24 -6.33 2.65
CA ARG A 85 -14.35 -7.24 2.93
C ARG A 85 -13.85 -8.56 3.52
N ALA A 86 -12.87 -9.19 2.89
CA ALA A 86 -12.29 -10.44 3.35
C ALA A 86 -11.66 -10.32 4.75
N ALA A 87 -10.92 -9.23 5.00
CA ALA A 87 -10.34 -8.99 6.31
C ALA A 87 -11.41 -8.68 7.37
N GLN A 88 -12.44 -7.90 7.05
CA GLN A 88 -13.55 -7.62 7.98
C GLN A 88 -14.27 -8.90 8.37
N GLU A 89 -14.57 -9.80 7.43
CA GLU A 89 -15.21 -11.09 7.73
C GLU A 89 -14.37 -11.90 8.75
N GLY A 90 -13.05 -11.92 8.58
CA GLY A 90 -12.14 -12.60 9.50
C GLY A 90 -12.10 -12.02 10.92
N TYR A 91 -12.45 -10.74 11.09
CA TYR A 91 -12.39 -10.04 12.38
C TYR A 91 -13.76 -9.62 12.94
N ARG A 92 -14.87 -9.90 12.23
CA ARG A 92 -16.23 -9.53 12.61
C ARG A 92 -16.62 -10.03 14.00
N ASP A 93 -16.38 -11.31 14.26
CA ASP A 93 -16.71 -11.94 15.54
C ASP A 93 -15.89 -11.41 16.71
N PHE A 94 -14.83 -10.67 16.41
CA PHE A 94 -13.97 -10.00 17.40
C PHE A 94 -14.30 -8.51 17.55
N GLY A 95 -15.43 -8.07 17.01
CA GLY A 95 -15.97 -6.72 17.17
C GLY A 95 -15.41 -5.68 16.18
N LEU A 96 -14.62 -6.05 15.17
CA LEU A 96 -14.19 -5.09 14.15
C LEU A 96 -15.35 -4.76 13.19
N HIS A 97 -15.59 -3.47 12.99
CA HIS A 97 -16.58 -2.97 12.04
C HIS A 97 -15.96 -1.87 11.16
N LEU A 98 -15.93 -2.08 9.84
CA LEU A 98 -15.45 -1.10 8.87
C LEU A 98 -16.61 -0.26 8.36
N GLU A 99 -16.46 1.05 8.38
CA GLU A 99 -17.40 2.05 7.87
C GLU A 99 -16.77 2.73 6.65
N TYR A 100 -17.38 2.57 5.47
CA TYR A 100 -16.80 3.01 4.22
C TYR A 100 -17.24 4.43 3.86
N HIS A 101 -16.25 5.28 3.62
CA HIS A 101 -16.38 6.65 3.12
C HIS A 101 -15.66 6.76 1.77
N ILE A 102 -16.38 6.45 0.71
CA ILE A 102 -15.85 6.45 -0.66
C ILE A 102 -16.16 7.80 -1.28
N LEU A 103 -15.12 8.56 -1.60
CA LEU A 103 -15.24 9.88 -2.21
C LEU A 103 -15.31 9.73 -3.73
N GLU A 104 -16.36 10.27 -4.33
CA GLU A 104 -16.57 10.19 -5.79
C GLU A 104 -15.66 11.14 -6.57
N GLN A 105 -15.25 12.23 -5.94
CA GLN A 105 -14.39 13.23 -6.57
C GLN A 105 -13.01 13.26 -5.90
N PRO A 106 -11.91 13.22 -6.69
CA PRO A 106 -10.58 13.41 -6.16
C PRO A 106 -10.39 14.86 -5.69
N GLY A 107 -9.60 15.04 -4.65
CA GLY A 107 -9.22 16.35 -4.16
C GLY A 107 -8.98 16.38 -2.66
N ASP A 108 -8.16 17.33 -2.23
CA ASP A 108 -7.79 17.51 -0.82
C ASP A 108 -8.98 17.96 0.05
N ALA A 109 -9.78 18.88 -0.45
CA ALA A 109 -10.84 19.50 0.34
C ALA A 109 -11.91 18.52 0.83
N PRO A 110 -12.42 17.58 0.01
CA PRO A 110 -13.34 16.54 0.49
C PRO A 110 -12.74 15.66 1.58
N GLN A 111 -11.47 15.22 1.41
CA GLN A 111 -10.81 14.40 2.42
C GLN A 111 -10.56 15.19 3.71
N LYS A 112 -10.08 16.43 3.64
CA LYS A 112 -9.88 17.31 4.81
C LYS A 112 -11.16 17.45 5.62
N LYS A 113 -12.25 17.84 4.96
CA LYS A 113 -13.56 18.01 5.61
C LYS A 113 -14.04 16.73 6.28
N LEU A 114 -13.86 15.59 5.64
CA LEU A 114 -14.25 14.30 6.21
C LEU A 114 -13.42 13.96 7.45
N LEU A 115 -12.08 14.08 7.38
CA LEU A 115 -11.19 13.80 8.52
C LEU A 115 -11.47 14.73 9.70
N GLU A 116 -11.77 16.00 9.45
CA GLU A 116 -12.17 16.98 10.49
C GLU A 116 -13.49 16.58 11.17
N SER A 117 -14.44 16.02 10.43
CA SER A 117 -15.71 15.53 11.02
C SER A 117 -15.49 14.34 11.95
N PHE A 118 -14.45 13.54 11.75
CA PHE A 118 -14.13 12.40 12.63
C PHE A 118 -13.65 12.82 14.02
N LEU A 119 -13.10 14.02 14.16
CA LEU A 119 -12.71 14.57 15.48
C LEU A 119 -13.89 14.82 16.42
N GLN A 120 -15.12 14.87 15.89
CA GLN A 120 -16.34 15.06 16.64
C GLN A 120 -17.03 13.72 17.04
N ARG A 121 -16.37 12.59 16.76
CA ARG A 121 -16.94 11.25 16.94
C ARG A 121 -16.31 10.53 18.12
N ASP A 122 -17.12 10.17 19.11
CA ASP A 122 -16.70 9.38 20.28
C ASP A 122 -16.69 7.87 20.05
N ASP A 123 -17.33 7.41 18.96
CA ASP A 123 -17.48 5.99 18.63
C ASP A 123 -16.39 5.45 17.68
N LEU A 124 -15.50 6.32 17.16
CA LEU A 124 -14.50 5.96 16.19
C LEU A 124 -13.22 5.44 16.84
N ALA A 125 -12.87 4.20 16.55
CA ALA A 125 -11.69 3.55 17.11
C ALA A 125 -10.41 3.76 16.28
N GLY A 126 -10.53 4.08 14.98
CA GLY A 126 -9.39 4.30 14.08
C GLY A 126 -9.82 4.70 12.67
N VAL A 127 -8.86 5.11 11.87
CA VAL A 127 -9.05 5.47 10.45
C VAL A 127 -8.03 4.71 9.59
N ILE A 128 -8.51 4.09 8.51
CA ILE A 128 -7.67 3.53 7.45
C ILE A 128 -7.94 4.38 6.20
N MET A 129 -6.91 5.00 5.61
CA MET A 129 -7.15 5.92 4.50
C MET A 129 -6.10 5.83 3.40
N GLN A 130 -6.54 6.10 2.17
CA GLN A 130 -5.67 6.38 1.05
C GLN A 130 -5.58 7.91 0.86
N PRO A 131 -4.48 8.56 1.27
CA PRO A 131 -4.36 10.00 1.12
C PRO A 131 -4.20 10.38 -0.35
N ILE A 132 -4.91 11.43 -0.77
CA ILE A 132 -4.79 11.97 -2.14
C ILE A 132 -3.47 12.71 -2.35
N SER A 133 -2.89 13.24 -1.30
CA SER A 133 -1.60 13.95 -1.29
C SER A 133 -0.74 13.48 -0.13
N ALA A 134 0.56 13.42 -0.35
CA ALA A 134 1.54 12.99 0.66
C ALA A 134 1.67 13.95 1.85
N THR A 135 1.27 15.22 1.70
CA THR A 135 1.54 16.26 2.69
C THR A 135 0.31 17.09 3.09
N SER A 136 -0.63 17.32 2.15
CA SER A 136 -1.72 18.28 2.37
C SER A 136 -2.70 17.88 3.48
N LEU A 137 -2.74 16.58 3.84
CA LEU A 137 -3.61 15.99 4.87
C LEU A 137 -2.90 15.80 6.22
N ASN A 138 -1.59 16.12 6.31
CA ASN A 138 -0.83 15.92 7.53
C ASN A 138 -1.44 16.63 8.76
N PRO A 139 -1.97 17.87 8.68
CA PRO A 139 -2.61 18.51 9.82
C PRO A 139 -3.80 17.71 10.37
N GLN A 140 -4.66 17.18 9.50
CA GLN A 140 -5.83 16.40 9.89
C GLN A 140 -5.45 15.03 10.46
N ILE A 141 -4.48 14.35 9.84
CA ILE A 141 -3.94 13.08 10.33
C ILE A 141 -3.31 13.28 11.72
N ASN A 142 -2.56 14.36 11.90
CA ASN A 142 -1.92 14.68 13.18
C ASN A 142 -2.97 14.96 14.27
N ALA A 143 -4.00 15.74 13.95
CA ALA A 143 -5.09 16.03 14.88
C ALA A 143 -5.85 14.76 15.33
N LEU A 144 -6.12 13.83 14.41
CA LEU A 144 -6.71 12.52 14.75
C LEU A 144 -5.79 11.71 15.68
N ALA A 145 -4.50 11.66 15.37
CA ALA A 145 -3.53 10.96 16.21
C ALA A 145 -3.43 11.56 17.63
N GLU A 146 -3.48 12.89 17.75
CA GLU A 146 -3.50 13.63 19.02
C GLU A 146 -4.79 13.38 19.82
N ALA A 147 -5.92 13.24 19.14
CA ALA A 147 -7.19 12.82 19.74
C ALA A 147 -7.23 11.34 20.14
N GLY A 148 -6.14 10.58 19.91
CA GLY A 148 -6.06 9.15 20.24
C GLY A 148 -6.72 8.23 19.21
N ILE A 149 -7.06 8.75 18.02
CA ILE A 149 -7.61 8.01 16.89
C ILE A 149 -6.44 7.62 15.96
N PRO A 150 -5.98 6.35 15.96
CA PRO A 150 -4.88 5.92 15.12
C PRO A 150 -5.27 5.98 13.64
N VAL A 151 -4.33 6.43 12.80
CA VAL A 151 -4.50 6.48 11.35
C VAL A 151 -3.51 5.53 10.69
N ILE A 152 -3.98 4.64 9.83
CA ILE A 152 -3.16 3.82 8.93
C ILE A 152 -3.39 4.32 7.51
N THR A 153 -2.31 4.60 6.79
CA THR A 153 -2.37 4.88 5.36
C THR A 153 -2.19 3.59 4.55
N PHE A 154 -2.89 3.48 3.42
CA PHE A 154 -2.74 2.32 2.54
C PHE A 154 -2.66 2.75 1.07
N GLY A 155 -1.93 1.97 0.26
CA GLY A 155 -1.79 2.21 -1.16
C GLY A 155 -1.05 3.51 -1.53
N ALA A 156 -1.38 4.63 -0.91
CA ALA A 156 -0.62 5.89 -0.92
C ALA A 156 -0.24 6.28 0.51
N ASP A 157 0.83 7.04 0.70
CA ASP A 157 1.36 7.36 2.02
C ASP A 157 1.42 8.88 2.31
N ALA A 158 1.45 9.21 3.59
CA ALA A 158 1.69 10.53 4.15
C ALA A 158 2.83 10.44 5.20
N PRO A 159 4.09 10.28 4.78
CA PRO A 159 5.20 9.90 5.66
C PRO A 159 5.53 10.91 6.72
N ASP A 160 5.34 12.22 6.44
CA ASP A 160 5.61 13.32 7.38
C ASP A 160 4.47 13.58 8.37
N SER A 161 3.47 12.70 8.42
CA SER A 161 2.37 12.76 9.36
C SER A 161 2.59 11.86 10.59
N ARG A 162 1.73 12.05 11.60
CA ARG A 162 1.70 11.20 12.81
C ARG A 162 0.85 9.93 12.62
N ARG A 163 0.73 9.45 11.36
CA ARG A 163 0.07 8.17 11.10
C ARG A 163 0.75 7.03 11.89
N LEU A 164 -0.01 6.02 12.22
CA LEU A 164 0.50 4.84 12.92
C LEU A 164 1.48 4.05 12.04
N CYS A 165 1.11 3.80 10.79
CA CYS A 165 1.94 3.13 9.80
C CYS A 165 1.36 3.26 8.38
N TYR A 166 2.15 2.81 7.42
CA TYR A 166 1.76 2.60 6.03
C TYR A 166 1.63 1.11 5.71
N ALA A 167 0.65 0.74 4.88
CA ALA A 167 0.47 -0.60 4.32
C ALA A 167 0.32 -0.51 2.79
N GLY A 168 1.24 -1.10 2.04
CA GLY A 168 1.19 -1.04 0.57
C GLY A 168 2.50 -1.40 -0.11
N PRO A 169 2.60 -1.24 -1.44
CA PRO A 169 3.80 -1.52 -2.18
C PRO A 169 4.91 -0.50 -1.90
N ASN A 170 6.15 -0.93 -2.01
CA ASN A 170 7.30 -0.01 -2.02
C ASN A 170 7.44 0.60 -3.42
N ALA A 171 6.98 1.85 -3.59
CA ALA A 171 6.95 2.52 -4.87
C ALA A 171 8.35 2.74 -5.47
N TYR A 172 9.32 3.17 -4.66
CA TYR A 172 10.71 3.33 -5.11
C TYR A 172 11.30 2.01 -5.60
N LYS A 173 11.12 0.92 -4.84
CA LYS A 173 11.59 -0.40 -5.24
C LYS A 173 10.89 -0.91 -6.50
N SER A 174 9.59 -0.62 -6.69
CA SER A 174 8.87 -1.00 -7.91
C SER A 174 9.41 -0.28 -9.15
N GLY A 175 9.80 1.00 -9.02
CA GLY A 175 10.52 1.72 -10.07
C GLY A 175 11.86 1.08 -10.42
N ARG A 176 12.66 0.70 -9.43
CA ARG A 176 13.94 -0.02 -9.66
C ARG A 176 13.74 -1.35 -10.38
N ILE A 177 12.69 -2.09 -10.02
CA ILE A 177 12.30 -3.35 -10.68
C ILE A 177 11.93 -3.08 -12.14
N GLY A 178 11.07 -2.09 -12.40
CA GLY A 178 10.69 -1.68 -13.76
C GLY A 178 11.90 -1.31 -14.61
N GLY A 179 12.84 -0.56 -14.04
CA GLY A 179 14.11 -0.20 -14.70
C GLY A 179 14.95 -1.42 -15.07
N GLN A 180 15.11 -2.37 -14.15
CA GLN A 180 15.84 -3.61 -14.42
C GLN A 180 15.19 -4.43 -15.54
N ILE A 181 13.88 -4.56 -15.50
CA ILE A 181 13.12 -5.33 -16.50
C ILE A 181 13.25 -4.66 -17.86
N LEU A 182 12.95 -3.36 -17.95
CA LEU A 182 12.98 -2.64 -19.22
C LEU A 182 14.36 -2.66 -19.84
N ALA A 183 15.44 -2.45 -19.05
CA ALA A 183 16.81 -2.50 -19.52
C ALA A 183 17.16 -3.84 -20.19
N ASN A 184 16.67 -4.95 -19.66
CA ASN A 184 16.89 -6.27 -20.26
C ASN A 184 16.17 -6.43 -21.61
N TYR A 185 14.96 -5.87 -21.75
CA TYR A 185 14.22 -5.90 -23.02
C TYR A 185 14.86 -5.04 -24.11
N VAL A 186 15.39 -3.86 -23.77
CA VAL A 186 15.99 -2.94 -24.74
C VAL A 186 17.49 -3.20 -25.02
N GLY A 187 18.03 -4.30 -24.51
CA GLY A 187 19.46 -4.64 -24.74
C GLY A 187 20.43 -3.68 -24.04
N LYS A 188 20.00 -3.05 -22.94
CA LYS A 188 20.79 -2.16 -22.06
C LYS A 188 21.32 -0.87 -22.72
N LYS A 189 20.73 -0.44 -23.81
CA LYS A 189 21.09 0.79 -24.55
C LYS A 189 19.89 1.40 -25.27
N GLY A 190 20.04 2.65 -25.69
CA GLY A 190 19.01 3.37 -26.45
C GLY A 190 18.24 4.38 -25.60
N LYS A 191 17.18 4.94 -26.17
CA LYS A 191 16.37 5.99 -25.55
C LYS A 191 15.09 5.42 -24.97
N VAL A 192 14.85 5.63 -23.68
CA VAL A 192 13.63 5.23 -23.00
C VAL A 192 12.93 6.43 -22.36
N TYR A 193 11.63 6.36 -22.26
CA TYR A 193 10.83 7.36 -21.58
C TYR A 193 10.14 6.78 -20.37
N ILE A 194 10.20 7.55 -19.25
CA ILE A 194 9.31 7.37 -18.12
C ILE A 194 8.08 8.21 -18.42
N VAL A 195 6.92 7.58 -18.48
CA VAL A 195 5.65 8.25 -18.73
C VAL A 195 4.91 8.38 -17.42
N ASN A 196 4.86 9.61 -16.93
CA ASN A 196 4.30 9.95 -15.63
C ASN A 196 2.93 10.58 -15.76
N ARG A 197 2.03 10.18 -14.88
CA ARG A 197 0.84 10.95 -14.59
C ARG A 197 1.24 12.24 -13.88
N GLY A 198 0.75 13.36 -14.33
CA GLY A 198 0.96 14.64 -13.69
C GLY A 198 0.32 14.73 -12.29
N GLY A 199 0.62 15.82 -11.58
CA GLY A 199 0.15 16.08 -10.23
C GLY A 199 1.11 15.63 -9.13
N ASP A 200 0.73 15.90 -7.87
CA ASP A 200 1.56 15.60 -6.69
C ASP A 200 1.30 14.18 -6.16
N HIS A 201 1.51 13.18 -7.02
CA HIS A 201 1.36 11.78 -6.63
C HIS A 201 2.71 11.22 -6.18
N MET A 202 2.89 11.03 -4.89
CA MET A 202 4.12 10.51 -4.29
C MET A 202 4.57 9.19 -4.94
N GLN A 203 3.63 8.27 -5.20
CA GLN A 203 3.95 6.97 -5.78
C GLN A 203 4.57 7.07 -7.18
N THR A 204 4.03 7.93 -8.05
CA THR A 204 4.60 8.13 -9.39
C THR A 204 5.99 8.75 -9.33
N ARG A 205 6.19 9.73 -8.44
CA ARG A 205 7.52 10.33 -8.21
C ARG A 205 8.54 9.31 -7.70
N GLU A 206 8.17 8.50 -6.73
CA GLU A 206 9.07 7.47 -6.19
C GLU A 206 9.37 6.38 -7.20
N ARG A 207 8.39 5.97 -8.02
CA ARG A 207 8.62 5.03 -9.12
C ARG A 207 9.59 5.61 -10.15
N SER A 208 9.40 6.87 -10.57
CA SER A 208 10.36 7.56 -11.44
C SER A 208 11.74 7.62 -10.81
N ALA A 209 11.87 8.05 -9.58
CA ALA A 209 13.15 8.15 -8.88
C ALA A 209 13.86 6.79 -8.82
N GLY A 210 13.13 5.74 -8.43
CA GLY A 210 13.67 4.39 -8.37
C GLY A 210 14.14 3.87 -9.74
N PHE A 211 13.36 4.15 -10.80
CA PHE A 211 13.72 3.82 -12.18
C PHE A 211 15.00 4.57 -12.62
N MET A 212 15.02 5.90 -12.44
CA MET A 212 16.15 6.74 -12.81
C MET A 212 17.46 6.33 -12.11
N ASP A 213 17.38 6.06 -10.80
CA ASP A 213 18.53 5.60 -10.03
C ASP A 213 19.02 4.24 -10.52
N ARG A 214 18.10 3.32 -10.83
CA ARG A 214 18.47 2.01 -11.40
C ARG A 214 19.19 2.16 -12.75
N MET A 215 18.71 3.07 -13.62
CA MET A 215 19.37 3.34 -14.91
C MET A 215 20.75 3.92 -14.70
N ARG A 216 20.87 4.95 -13.85
CA ARG A 216 22.16 5.62 -13.58
C ARG A 216 23.20 4.67 -13.00
N GLU A 217 22.81 3.79 -12.08
CA GLU A 217 23.72 2.89 -11.38
C GLU A 217 24.20 1.72 -12.24
N TYR A 218 23.34 1.17 -13.12
CA TYR A 218 23.61 -0.12 -13.76
C TYR A 218 23.51 -0.11 -15.28
N TYR A 219 22.90 0.91 -15.89
CA TYR A 219 22.64 0.95 -17.33
C TYR A 219 22.92 2.34 -17.93
N PRO A 220 24.15 2.85 -17.80
CA PRO A 220 24.48 4.23 -18.19
C PRO A 220 24.38 4.50 -19.71
N GLU A 221 24.31 3.45 -20.55
CA GLU A 221 24.10 3.58 -22.01
C GLU A 221 22.59 3.79 -22.37
N ILE A 222 21.69 3.69 -21.39
CA ILE A 222 20.28 4.01 -21.58
C ILE A 222 20.06 5.51 -21.31
N CYS A 223 19.70 6.24 -22.37
CA CYS A 223 19.28 7.63 -22.24
C CYS A 223 17.83 7.69 -21.74
N THR A 224 17.63 8.11 -20.50
CA THR A 224 16.30 8.17 -19.89
C THR A 224 15.77 9.61 -19.87
N GLN A 225 14.52 9.80 -20.30
CA GLN A 225 13.80 11.07 -20.24
C GLN A 225 12.44 10.87 -19.55
N GLU A 226 11.91 11.94 -18.96
CA GLU A 226 10.58 11.94 -18.37
C GLU A 226 9.59 12.67 -19.26
N LEU A 227 8.41 12.08 -19.39
CA LEU A 227 7.24 12.67 -20.03
C LEU A 227 6.17 12.84 -18.95
N ASN A 228 6.07 14.06 -18.41
CA ASN A 228 5.11 14.40 -17.36
C ASN A 228 3.82 14.90 -18.00
N LEU A 229 2.73 14.16 -17.84
CA LEU A 229 1.44 14.38 -18.49
C LEU A 229 0.37 14.68 -17.45
N ASN A 230 -0.68 15.40 -17.85
CA ASN A 230 -1.86 15.61 -17.01
C ASN A 230 -2.77 14.35 -17.05
N ASP A 231 -3.78 14.32 -16.19
CA ASP A 231 -4.77 13.23 -16.12
C ASP A 231 -5.71 13.14 -17.35
N ASP A 232 -5.54 14.01 -18.32
CA ASP A 232 -6.30 13.99 -19.57
C ASP A 232 -5.81 12.84 -20.47
N LYS A 233 -6.70 11.88 -20.71
CA LYS A 233 -6.37 10.66 -21.46
C LYS A 233 -6.03 10.95 -22.93
N ASP A 234 -6.66 11.94 -23.55
CA ASP A 234 -6.41 12.29 -24.93
C ASP A 234 -5.04 12.96 -25.07
N LEU A 235 -4.71 13.87 -24.15
CA LEU A 235 -3.36 14.44 -24.07
C LEU A 235 -2.32 13.37 -23.83
N TYR A 236 -2.59 12.40 -22.97
CA TYR A 236 -1.68 11.29 -22.70
C TYR A 236 -1.42 10.47 -23.97
N TYR A 237 -2.49 10.07 -24.68
CA TYR A 237 -2.40 9.33 -25.94
C TYR A 237 -1.55 10.08 -26.97
N HIS A 238 -1.88 11.35 -27.26
CA HIS A 238 -1.16 12.15 -28.25
C HIS A 238 0.30 12.46 -27.88
N ALA A 239 0.60 12.64 -26.61
CA ALA A 239 1.95 12.88 -26.16
C ALA A 239 2.84 11.62 -26.35
N VAL A 240 2.35 10.44 -25.96
CA VAL A 240 3.05 9.17 -26.18
C VAL A 240 3.21 8.91 -27.69
N GLN A 241 2.15 9.11 -28.48
CA GLN A 241 2.19 8.97 -29.93
C GLN A 241 3.26 9.88 -30.55
N SER A 242 3.30 11.15 -30.14
CA SER A 242 4.29 12.12 -30.64
C SER A 242 5.74 11.69 -30.36
N VAL A 243 6.01 11.22 -29.14
CA VAL A 243 7.34 10.76 -28.75
C VAL A 243 7.74 9.52 -29.55
N VAL A 244 6.87 8.52 -29.66
CA VAL A 244 7.17 7.26 -30.36
C VAL A 244 7.36 7.45 -31.87
N THR A 245 6.70 8.45 -32.47
CA THR A 245 6.82 8.73 -33.91
C THR A 245 8.02 9.61 -34.26
N ARG A 246 8.39 10.54 -33.39
CA ARG A 246 9.42 11.55 -33.72
C ARG A 246 10.81 11.20 -33.22
N GLU A 247 10.92 10.24 -32.32
CA GLU A 247 12.19 9.90 -31.68
C GLU A 247 12.50 8.40 -31.76
N PRO A 248 13.78 8.02 -31.73
CA PRO A 248 14.20 6.63 -31.76
C PRO A 248 14.00 5.94 -30.40
N VAL A 249 12.77 5.88 -29.93
CA VAL A 249 12.41 5.28 -28.64
C VAL A 249 12.47 3.76 -28.75
N VAL A 250 13.14 3.13 -27.79
CA VAL A 250 13.22 1.67 -27.68
C VAL A 250 12.41 1.10 -26.51
N GLY A 251 12.02 1.97 -25.57
CA GLY A 251 11.22 1.53 -24.42
C GLY A 251 10.47 2.63 -23.71
N LEU A 252 9.36 2.24 -23.07
CA LEU A 252 8.50 3.06 -22.23
C LEU A 252 8.34 2.42 -20.86
N PHE A 253 8.42 3.22 -19.81
CA PHE A 253 8.06 2.84 -18.46
C PHE A 253 6.92 3.72 -17.98
N CYS A 254 5.72 3.17 -17.88
CA CYS A 254 4.56 3.88 -17.34
C CYS A 254 4.51 3.70 -15.83
N THR A 255 4.33 4.80 -15.08
CA THR A 255 4.36 4.78 -13.62
C THR A 255 3.01 4.47 -12.96
N ASP A 256 1.95 4.27 -13.77
CA ASP A 256 0.57 4.04 -13.30
C ASP A 256 -0.28 3.23 -14.31
N ALA A 257 -1.59 3.15 -14.05
CA ALA A 257 -2.58 2.44 -14.89
C ALA A 257 -2.71 2.99 -16.33
N ASN A 258 -2.13 4.15 -16.66
CA ASN A 258 -2.09 4.65 -18.03
C ASN A 258 -1.19 3.80 -18.95
N THR A 259 -0.59 2.75 -18.42
CA THR A 259 0.07 1.69 -19.19
C THR A 259 -0.82 1.17 -20.33
N LEU A 260 -2.13 1.05 -20.08
CA LEU A 260 -3.11 0.66 -21.11
C LEU A 260 -3.11 1.63 -22.31
N ILE A 261 -3.10 2.95 -22.05
CA ILE A 261 -3.12 3.97 -23.10
C ILE A 261 -1.82 3.92 -23.91
N ALA A 262 -0.67 3.78 -23.24
CA ALA A 262 0.61 3.64 -23.94
C ALA A 262 0.64 2.37 -24.81
N GLY A 263 0.12 1.25 -24.30
CA GLY A 263 -0.02 0.00 -25.05
C GLY A 263 -0.91 0.16 -26.30
N GLN A 264 -2.04 0.88 -26.17
CA GLN A 264 -2.92 1.17 -27.29
C GLN A 264 -2.21 2.04 -28.36
N VAL A 265 -1.44 3.05 -27.95
CA VAL A 265 -0.64 3.85 -28.88
C VAL A 265 0.35 2.99 -29.67
N LEU A 266 1.05 2.08 -28.99
CA LEU A 266 2.00 1.18 -29.66
C LEU A 266 1.30 0.23 -30.63
N HIS A 267 0.12 -0.27 -30.28
CA HIS A 267 -0.73 -1.09 -31.16
C HIS A 267 -1.13 -0.31 -32.40
N ASP A 268 -1.69 0.89 -32.26
CA ASP A 268 -2.21 1.70 -33.35
C ASP A 268 -1.09 2.17 -34.31
N LEU A 269 0.13 2.32 -33.79
CA LEU A 269 1.32 2.63 -34.58
C LEU A 269 2.03 1.40 -35.17
N GLY A 270 1.61 0.18 -34.80
CA GLY A 270 2.29 -1.04 -35.22
C GLY A 270 3.74 -1.14 -34.71
N ARG A 271 3.99 -0.71 -33.45
CA ARG A 271 5.32 -0.63 -32.83
C ARG A 271 5.54 -1.66 -31.69
N PRO A 272 5.43 -2.97 -31.97
CA PRO A 272 5.73 -3.99 -30.98
C PRO A 272 7.23 -4.08 -30.64
N ASP A 273 8.10 -3.39 -31.39
CA ASP A 273 9.54 -3.27 -31.15
C ASP A 273 9.87 -2.38 -29.94
N VAL A 274 8.98 -1.46 -29.56
CA VAL A 274 9.13 -0.62 -28.38
C VAL A 274 8.69 -1.39 -27.14
N ALA A 275 9.62 -1.67 -26.24
CA ALA A 275 9.30 -2.41 -25.02
C ALA A 275 8.50 -1.54 -24.04
N LEU A 276 7.33 -1.99 -23.61
CA LEU A 276 6.50 -1.30 -22.62
C LEU A 276 6.44 -2.11 -21.33
N VAL A 277 6.82 -1.46 -20.23
CA VAL A 277 6.69 -1.95 -18.85
C VAL A 277 5.87 -0.94 -18.05
N GLY A 278 4.92 -1.42 -17.25
CA GLY A 278 4.09 -0.52 -16.46
C GLY A 278 3.34 -1.23 -15.33
N PHE A 279 2.22 -0.65 -14.92
CA PHE A 279 1.44 -1.08 -13.77
C PHE A 279 -0.02 -1.33 -14.13
N ASP A 280 -0.70 -2.08 -13.26
CA ASP A 280 -2.16 -2.22 -13.20
C ASP A 280 -2.77 -2.81 -14.49
N LEU A 281 -2.79 -4.12 -14.58
CA LEU A 281 -3.39 -4.84 -15.72
C LEU A 281 -4.92 -4.69 -15.69
N SER A 282 -5.48 -4.19 -16.78
CA SER A 282 -6.92 -4.18 -17.02
C SER A 282 -7.32 -5.28 -18.01
N ASN A 283 -8.62 -5.61 -18.07
CA ASN A 283 -9.13 -6.58 -19.04
C ASN A 283 -8.78 -6.20 -20.49
N ASP A 284 -8.85 -4.91 -20.82
CA ASP A 284 -8.47 -4.41 -22.16
C ASP A 284 -6.96 -4.50 -22.41
N GLY A 285 -6.15 -4.48 -21.36
CA GLY A 285 -4.70 -4.64 -21.44
C GLY A 285 -4.24 -6.08 -21.70
N ILE A 286 -5.09 -7.08 -21.44
CA ILE A 286 -4.77 -8.50 -21.63
C ILE A 286 -4.45 -8.79 -23.11
N SER A 287 -5.26 -8.30 -24.04
CA SER A 287 -5.03 -8.49 -25.48
C SER A 287 -3.72 -7.82 -25.92
N LEU A 288 -3.49 -6.58 -25.50
CA LEU A 288 -2.25 -5.85 -25.81
C LEU A 288 -1.00 -6.56 -25.27
N MET A 289 -1.13 -7.24 -24.14
CA MET A 289 -0.05 -8.03 -23.57
C MET A 289 0.18 -9.33 -24.33
N LYS A 290 -0.89 -10.05 -24.72
CA LYS A 290 -0.83 -11.25 -25.57
C LYS A 290 -0.24 -10.94 -26.97
N ASP A 291 -0.60 -9.79 -27.53
CA ASP A 291 -0.10 -9.33 -28.83
C ASP A 291 1.31 -8.70 -28.75
N GLY A 292 1.89 -8.60 -27.56
CA GLY A 292 3.26 -8.17 -27.33
C GLY A 292 3.49 -6.65 -27.31
N TYR A 293 2.45 -5.83 -27.25
CA TYR A 293 2.59 -4.36 -27.11
C TYR A 293 2.85 -3.95 -25.66
N ILE A 294 2.41 -4.74 -24.67
CA ILE A 294 2.81 -4.60 -23.27
C ILE A 294 3.66 -5.81 -22.91
N ARG A 295 4.91 -5.59 -22.52
CA ARG A 295 5.84 -6.68 -22.19
C ARG A 295 5.66 -7.21 -20.79
N VAL A 296 5.52 -6.30 -19.84
CA VAL A 296 5.43 -6.65 -18.42
C VAL A 296 4.54 -5.67 -17.68
N ILE A 297 3.71 -6.20 -16.82
CA ILE A 297 2.99 -5.45 -15.79
C ILE A 297 3.56 -5.79 -14.41
N ILE A 298 3.84 -4.75 -13.63
CA ILE A 298 4.19 -4.85 -12.22
C ILE A 298 2.88 -4.73 -11.43
N GLU A 299 2.39 -5.86 -10.97
CA GLU A 299 1.10 -5.99 -10.29
C GLU A 299 1.28 -5.78 -8.77
N GLN A 300 0.41 -4.98 -8.18
CA GLN A 300 0.48 -4.53 -6.78
C GLN A 300 -0.42 -5.30 -5.84
N LYS A 301 -1.46 -5.98 -6.38
CA LYS A 301 -2.47 -6.71 -5.60
C LYS A 301 -3.16 -5.83 -4.55
N PRO A 302 -4.04 -4.89 -4.97
CA PRO A 302 -4.71 -3.94 -4.08
C PRO A 302 -5.46 -4.60 -2.93
N GLU A 303 -6.02 -5.79 -3.12
CA GLU A 303 -6.67 -6.58 -2.09
C GLU A 303 -5.72 -6.97 -0.96
N SER A 304 -4.43 -7.16 -1.26
CA SER A 304 -3.45 -7.58 -0.25
C SER A 304 -3.12 -6.46 0.75
N PHE A 305 -2.95 -5.23 0.28
CA PHE A 305 -2.59 -4.14 1.19
C PHE A 305 -3.81 -3.53 1.91
N SER A 306 -5.02 -3.58 1.35
CA SER A 306 -6.23 -3.22 2.07
C SER A 306 -6.54 -4.23 3.19
N ALA A 307 -6.36 -5.52 2.93
CA ALA A 307 -6.45 -6.56 3.96
C ALA A 307 -5.34 -6.41 5.04
N LEU A 308 -4.10 -6.09 4.63
CA LEU A 308 -3.00 -5.84 5.56
C LEU A 308 -3.29 -4.64 6.46
N ALA A 309 -3.74 -3.50 5.91
CA ALA A 309 -4.10 -2.31 6.69
C ALA A 309 -5.17 -2.63 7.75
N THR A 310 -6.19 -3.40 7.37
CA THR A 310 -7.24 -3.87 8.30
C THR A 310 -6.66 -4.75 9.41
N THR A 311 -5.79 -5.69 9.04
CA THR A 311 -5.14 -6.59 10.00
C THR A 311 -4.26 -5.82 11.00
N LEU A 312 -3.48 -4.85 10.54
CA LEU A 312 -2.62 -4.03 11.38
C LEU A 312 -3.46 -3.16 12.34
N MET A 313 -4.53 -2.55 11.84
CA MET A 313 -5.47 -1.79 12.66
C MET A 313 -6.11 -2.67 13.73
N PHE A 314 -6.61 -3.85 13.37
CA PHE A 314 -7.19 -4.79 14.32
C PHE A 314 -6.19 -5.20 15.42
N ARG A 315 -4.95 -5.57 15.06
CA ARG A 315 -3.90 -5.93 16.02
C ARG A 315 -3.58 -4.79 16.98
N TYR A 316 -3.49 -3.58 16.46
CA TYR A 316 -3.26 -2.40 17.29
C TYR A 316 -4.43 -2.15 18.24
N LEU A 317 -5.67 -2.18 17.79
CA LEU A 317 -6.85 -1.94 18.62
C LEU A 317 -7.06 -3.05 19.66
N ALA A 318 -6.91 -4.31 19.26
CA ALA A 318 -7.12 -5.46 20.13
C ALA A 318 -6.02 -5.61 21.20
N ALA A 319 -4.76 -5.47 20.80
CA ALA A 319 -3.63 -5.85 21.61
C ALA A 319 -2.58 -4.75 21.84
N ARG A 320 -2.78 -3.55 21.27
CA ARG A 320 -1.77 -2.47 21.25
C ARG A 320 -0.44 -2.92 20.62
N GLU A 321 -0.51 -3.88 19.71
CA GLU A 321 0.64 -4.32 18.93
C GLU A 321 1.01 -3.21 17.94
N LYS A 322 2.17 -2.56 18.18
CA LYS A 322 2.62 -1.46 17.33
C LYS A 322 3.21 -2.04 16.05
N PRO A 323 2.66 -1.69 14.87
CA PRO A 323 3.22 -2.14 13.60
C PRO A 323 4.54 -1.42 13.30
N GLU A 324 5.31 -1.96 12.35
CA GLU A 324 6.42 -1.23 11.74
C GLU A 324 5.88 0.03 11.05
N GLU A 325 6.72 1.04 10.90
CA GLU A 325 6.31 2.29 10.24
C GLU A 325 5.91 2.08 8.77
N GLN A 326 6.60 1.16 8.09
CA GLN A 326 6.38 0.78 6.70
C GLN A 326 6.12 -0.72 6.61
N ASN A 327 4.94 -1.11 6.16
CA ASN A 327 4.53 -2.51 5.99
C ASN A 327 4.33 -2.79 4.50
N TYR A 328 5.38 -3.27 3.85
CA TYR A 328 5.38 -3.49 2.41
C TYR A 328 4.74 -4.81 2.00
N THR A 329 3.87 -4.72 0.98
CA THR A 329 3.32 -5.90 0.30
C THR A 329 4.22 -6.36 -0.85
N PRO A 330 4.17 -7.65 -1.22
CA PRO A 330 4.88 -8.17 -2.39
C PRO A 330 4.45 -7.48 -3.69
N LEU A 331 5.37 -7.44 -4.66
CA LEU A 331 5.11 -7.06 -6.04
C LEU A 331 5.17 -8.31 -6.91
N TYR A 332 4.28 -8.41 -7.89
CA TYR A 332 4.21 -9.52 -8.83
C TYR A 332 4.59 -9.05 -10.23
N ILE A 333 5.31 -9.88 -10.96
CA ILE A 333 5.72 -9.58 -12.32
C ILE A 333 4.90 -10.46 -13.26
N LEU A 334 4.03 -9.81 -14.04
CA LEU A 334 3.17 -10.50 -15.00
C LEU A 334 3.74 -10.34 -16.41
N THR A 335 3.84 -11.46 -17.10
CA THR A 335 4.12 -11.55 -18.53
C THR A 335 2.93 -12.18 -19.25
N SER A 336 2.94 -12.21 -20.59
CA SER A 336 1.89 -12.87 -21.37
C SER A 336 1.66 -14.33 -20.96
N GLU A 337 2.69 -15.04 -20.50
CA GLU A 337 2.61 -16.43 -20.05
C GLU A 337 1.87 -16.61 -18.70
N CYS A 338 1.59 -15.49 -17.99
CA CYS A 338 0.79 -15.52 -16.77
C CYS A 338 -0.72 -15.41 -17.05
N LEU A 339 -1.11 -15.24 -18.32
CA LEU A 339 -2.49 -14.95 -18.73
C LEU A 339 -3.11 -16.19 -19.41
N ASP A 340 -4.22 -16.65 -18.89
CA ASP A 340 -5.02 -17.78 -19.47
C ASP A 340 -5.71 -17.39 -20.79
#